data_663267bec13faeda484158e7a8db8f76
#
_entry.id   663267bec13faeda484158e7a8db8f76
#
_cell.length_a   1.000
_cell.length_b   1.000
_cell.length_c   1.000
_cell.angle_alpha   90.00
_cell.angle_beta   90.00
_cell.angle_gamma   90.00
#
_symmetry.space_group_name_H-M   'P 1'
#
loop_
_entity.id
_entity.type
_entity.pdbx_description
1 polymer ?
#
loop_
_entity_poly.entity_id
_entity_poly.type
_entity_poly.pdbx_seq_one_letter_code
_entity_poly.pdbx_strand_id
1 'polypeptide(L)'
;MLIDSSLELADNATLPTSGTLTNNLVIGGSIDLRGTIGIGDNATVDLSAGEPLYLVIEVTTIPAGSLATYNFTAFTHTASVDAGDAAAGTELFRTGLIAKALLPAGKRFIVSLPEADYARYLMVAGAANATGGGVIDTGNINAFITKDVTNWTGTADRVPATDPTT
;
A
#
# COMPACT_ATOMS: atom_id res chain seq x y z
N MET A 1 -11.30 -7.95 12.44
CA MET A 1 -10.98 -8.93 11.37
C MET A 1 -9.50 -9.20 11.50
N LEU A 2 -9.09 -10.45 11.58
CA LEU A 2 -7.67 -10.80 11.50
C LEU A 2 -7.27 -10.75 10.02
N ILE A 3 -6.37 -9.86 9.67
CA ILE A 3 -5.73 -9.87 8.36
C ILE A 3 -4.72 -11.02 8.40
N ASP A 4 -4.77 -11.88 7.41
CA ASP A 4 -3.73 -12.88 7.25
C ASP A 4 -2.42 -12.16 6.90
N SER A 5 -1.38 -12.37 7.68
CA SER A 5 -0.07 -11.75 7.46
C SER A 5 0.51 -12.07 6.08
N SER A 6 0.05 -13.15 5.45
CA SER A 6 0.44 -13.50 4.07
C SER A 6 -0.17 -12.59 3.01
N LEU A 7 -1.21 -11.81 3.35
CA LEU A 7 -1.87 -10.85 2.48
C LEU A 7 -1.53 -9.38 2.84
N GLU A 8 -0.60 -9.19 3.76
CA GLU A 8 -0.16 -7.89 4.23
C GLU A 8 1.10 -7.45 3.48
N LEU A 9 1.01 -6.29 2.84
CA LEU A 9 2.11 -5.65 2.11
C LEU A 9 2.89 -4.68 3.01
N ALA A 10 2.20 -4.03 3.93
CA ALA A 10 2.78 -3.05 4.85
C ALA A 10 1.99 -3.02 6.15
N ASP A 11 2.69 -3.13 7.29
CA ASP A 11 2.18 -2.94 8.64
C ASP A 11 2.88 -1.73 9.26
N ASN A 12 2.16 -0.63 9.38
CA ASN A 12 2.67 0.64 9.87
C ASN A 12 4.04 1.03 9.27
N ALA A 13 4.21 0.68 7.98
CA ALA A 13 5.47 0.87 7.28
C ALA A 13 5.70 2.34 6.97
N THR A 14 6.94 2.79 7.18
CA THR A 14 7.35 4.16 6.96
C THR A 14 7.32 4.50 5.47
N LEU A 15 6.78 5.68 5.14
CA LEU A 15 6.82 6.22 3.79
C LEU A 15 8.26 6.55 3.38
N PRO A 16 8.68 6.18 2.17
CA PRO A 16 9.99 6.58 1.65
C PRO A 16 10.17 8.10 1.67
N THR A 17 11.30 8.54 2.21
CA THR A 17 11.65 9.96 2.35
C THR A 17 12.09 10.60 1.03
N SER A 18 12.43 9.76 0.05
CA SER A 18 12.91 10.15 -1.27
C SER A 18 12.16 9.36 -2.35
N GLY A 19 12.52 9.60 -3.57
CA GLY A 19 11.89 8.99 -4.73
C GLY A 19 11.39 10.06 -5.70
N THR A 20 11.24 9.68 -6.94
CA THR A 20 10.67 10.53 -7.98
C THR A 20 9.48 9.82 -8.60
N LEU A 21 8.66 10.52 -9.35
CA LEU A 21 7.52 9.89 -10.06
C LEU A 21 7.93 8.76 -11.00
N THR A 22 9.19 8.77 -11.45
CA THR A 22 9.77 7.74 -12.31
C THR A 22 10.53 6.67 -11.52
N ASN A 23 10.79 6.90 -10.24
CA ASN A 23 11.50 5.99 -9.36
C ASN A 23 10.77 5.89 -8.01
N ASN A 24 9.66 5.15 -8.01
CA ASN A 24 8.92 4.85 -6.78
C ASN A 24 9.74 3.86 -5.93
N LEU A 25 9.69 4.05 -4.62
CA LEU A 25 10.35 3.15 -3.67
C LEU A 25 9.32 2.25 -2.99
N VAL A 26 9.66 0.98 -2.82
CA VAL A 26 8.78 -0.01 -2.19
C VAL A 26 8.53 0.36 -0.73
N ILE A 27 7.28 0.21 -0.29
CA ILE A 27 6.83 0.44 1.08
C ILE A 27 6.47 -0.91 1.69
N GLY A 28 7.08 -1.26 2.82
CA GLY A 28 6.88 -2.57 3.42
C GLY A 28 7.55 -3.69 2.64
N GLY A 29 6.84 -4.77 2.39
CA GLY A 29 7.34 -5.95 1.70
C GLY A 29 6.65 -6.23 0.37
N SER A 30 6.93 -7.40 -0.17
CA SER A 30 6.24 -7.96 -1.33
C SER A 30 5.50 -9.24 -0.94
N ILE A 31 4.29 -9.43 -1.46
CA ILE A 31 3.54 -10.68 -1.31
C ILE A 31 3.98 -11.63 -2.43
N ASP A 32 4.40 -12.86 -2.05
CA ASP A 32 4.61 -13.95 -3.01
C ASP A 32 3.26 -14.59 -3.35
N LEU A 33 2.69 -14.19 -4.46
CA LEU A 33 1.38 -14.68 -4.90
C LEU A 33 1.36 -16.19 -5.16
N ARG A 34 2.48 -16.78 -5.55
CA ARG A 34 2.59 -18.23 -5.78
C ARG A 34 2.71 -19.02 -4.48
N GLY A 35 3.51 -18.53 -3.54
CA GLY A 35 3.68 -19.16 -2.23
C GLY A 35 2.39 -19.18 -1.43
N THR A 36 1.63 -18.09 -1.49
CA THR A 36 0.38 -17.93 -0.74
C THR A 36 -0.77 -18.75 -1.32
N ILE A 37 -0.79 -19.04 -2.62
CA ILE A 37 -1.91 -19.71 -3.30
C ILE A 37 -1.59 -21.18 -3.62
N GLY A 38 -0.35 -21.63 -3.38
CA GLY A 38 0.05 -23.03 -3.57
C GLY A 38 0.11 -23.50 -5.03
N ILE A 39 0.18 -22.55 -5.98
CA ILE A 39 0.31 -22.83 -7.41
C ILE A 39 1.79 -22.97 -7.75
N GLY A 40 2.16 -24.07 -8.44
CA GLY A 40 3.56 -24.37 -8.77
C GLY A 40 4.33 -23.30 -9.52
N ASP A 41 5.66 -23.39 -9.50
CA ASP A 41 6.65 -22.37 -9.85
C ASP A 41 6.57 -21.70 -11.23
N ASN A 42 5.73 -22.17 -12.14
CA ASN A 42 5.67 -21.69 -13.53
C ASN A 42 4.31 -21.14 -13.97
N ALA A 43 3.34 -21.03 -13.08
CA ALA A 43 2.03 -20.49 -13.44
C ALA A 43 1.97 -18.98 -13.18
N THR A 44 1.43 -18.23 -14.14
CA THR A 44 0.90 -16.88 -13.86
C THR A 44 -0.20 -17.02 -12.82
N VAL A 45 -0.20 -16.13 -11.84
CA VAL A 45 -1.24 -16.12 -10.82
C VAL A 45 -2.38 -15.29 -11.33
N ASP A 46 -3.50 -15.94 -11.60
CA ASP A 46 -4.76 -15.24 -11.89
C ASP A 46 -5.37 -14.81 -10.54
N LEU A 47 -5.07 -13.59 -10.16
CA LEU A 47 -5.74 -12.94 -9.04
C LEU A 47 -7.08 -12.41 -9.51
N SER A 48 -8.12 -12.61 -8.72
CA SER A 48 -9.49 -12.18 -8.97
C SER A 48 -10.29 -12.93 -10.03
N ALA A 49 -9.83 -14.07 -10.56
CA ALA A 49 -10.69 -14.93 -11.34
C ALA A 49 -11.89 -15.40 -10.50
N GLY A 50 -13.05 -14.84 -10.82
CA GLY A 50 -14.32 -15.20 -10.20
C GLY A 50 -14.71 -14.45 -8.91
N GLU A 51 -13.78 -13.85 -8.16
CA GLU A 51 -14.07 -13.00 -7.00
C GLU A 51 -13.20 -11.75 -7.00
N PRO A 52 -13.80 -10.54 -6.82
CA PRO A 52 -13.01 -9.32 -6.80
C PRO A 52 -12.06 -9.30 -5.60
N LEU A 53 -10.81 -8.93 -5.85
CA LEU A 53 -9.82 -8.62 -4.83
C LEU A 53 -9.58 -7.11 -4.78
N TYR A 54 -9.36 -6.62 -3.59
CA TYR A 54 -9.12 -5.20 -3.35
C TYR A 54 -7.78 -5.00 -2.65
N LEU A 55 -7.01 -4.06 -3.16
CA LEU A 55 -5.89 -3.48 -2.45
C LEU A 55 -6.39 -2.32 -1.60
N VAL A 56 -6.12 -2.38 -0.31
CA VAL A 56 -6.39 -1.30 0.64
C VAL A 56 -5.08 -0.69 1.07
N ILE A 57 -4.96 0.63 0.95
CA ILE A 57 -3.84 1.42 1.48
C ILE A 57 -4.44 2.40 2.49
N GLU A 58 -4.01 2.34 3.74
CA GLU A 58 -4.48 3.22 4.81
C GLU A 58 -3.33 4.05 5.37
N VAL A 59 -3.49 5.35 5.43
CA VAL A 59 -2.54 6.25 6.10
C VAL A 59 -2.72 6.11 7.60
N THR A 60 -1.73 5.59 8.32
CA THR A 60 -1.77 5.43 9.79
C THR A 60 -1.16 6.64 10.49
N THR A 61 -0.08 7.20 9.95
CA THR A 61 0.54 8.42 10.45
C THR A 61 0.60 9.46 9.34
N ILE A 62 0.15 10.68 9.65
CA ILE A 62 0.12 11.81 8.70
C ILE A 62 1.54 12.07 8.18
N PRO A 63 1.74 12.17 6.86
CA PRO A 63 3.02 12.58 6.31
C PRO A 63 3.41 13.98 6.78
N ALA A 64 4.60 14.13 7.39
CA ALA A 64 5.16 15.41 7.76
C ALA A 64 6.44 15.68 6.96
N GLY A 65 6.92 16.92 7.01
CA GLY A 65 8.08 17.39 6.23
C GLY A 65 7.70 18.47 5.23
N SER A 66 8.65 18.88 4.42
CA SER A 66 8.50 19.96 3.42
C SER A 66 7.87 19.50 2.09
N LEU A 67 7.49 18.23 1.99
CA LEU A 67 6.82 17.63 0.84
C LEU A 67 5.52 18.35 0.46
N ALA A 68 5.30 18.52 -0.85
CA ALA A 68 4.04 19.10 -1.38
C ALA A 68 3.02 18.01 -1.72
N THR A 69 3.43 16.96 -2.41
CA THR A 69 2.55 15.89 -2.90
C THR A 69 3.20 14.52 -2.76
N TYR A 70 2.36 13.50 -2.70
CA TYR A 70 2.75 12.09 -2.64
C TYR A 70 1.92 11.25 -3.60
N ASN A 71 2.47 10.13 -4.08
CA ASN A 71 1.70 9.15 -4.84
C ASN A 71 1.94 7.74 -4.29
N PHE A 72 0.92 6.91 -4.41
CA PHE A 72 1.00 5.47 -4.18
C PHE A 72 0.83 4.73 -5.50
N THR A 73 1.54 3.64 -5.66
CA THR A 73 1.52 2.81 -6.87
C THR A 73 1.58 1.35 -6.47
N ALA A 74 0.82 0.50 -7.15
CA ALA A 74 0.94 -0.94 -7.03
C ALA A 74 1.67 -1.51 -8.25
N PHE A 75 2.58 -2.44 -8.02
CA PHE A 75 3.39 -3.11 -9.03
C PHE A 75 3.32 -4.62 -8.88
N THR A 76 3.53 -5.32 -9.98
CA THR A 76 3.81 -6.76 -10.00
C THR A 76 5.19 -7.00 -10.62
N HIS A 77 5.95 -7.95 -10.05
CA HIS A 77 7.34 -8.24 -10.46
C HIS A 77 7.67 -9.73 -10.34
N THR A 78 8.65 -10.19 -11.11
CA THR A 78 9.10 -11.61 -11.11
C THR A 78 10.01 -11.96 -9.93
N ALA A 79 10.61 -10.95 -9.27
CA ALA A 79 11.46 -11.10 -8.09
C ALA A 79 10.90 -10.31 -6.91
N SER A 80 11.18 -10.76 -5.68
CA SER A 80 10.90 -9.98 -4.47
C SER A 80 11.73 -8.71 -4.45
N VAL A 81 11.15 -7.65 -3.90
CA VAL A 81 11.80 -6.34 -3.75
C VAL A 81 11.58 -5.87 -2.32
N ASP A 82 12.63 -5.42 -1.67
CA ASP A 82 12.60 -4.98 -0.28
C ASP A 82 12.18 -3.52 -0.13
N ALA A 83 11.76 -3.17 1.08
CA ALA A 83 11.39 -1.80 1.42
C ALA A 83 12.54 -0.82 1.18
N GLY A 84 12.24 0.29 0.53
CA GLY A 84 13.21 1.32 0.20
C GLY A 84 13.96 1.11 -1.13
N ASP A 85 13.85 -0.07 -1.74
CA ASP A 85 14.38 -0.30 -3.07
C ASP A 85 13.48 0.31 -4.15
N ALA A 86 14.07 0.55 -5.33
CA ALA A 86 13.31 1.04 -6.46
C ALA A 86 12.27 0.00 -6.90
N ALA A 87 11.00 0.40 -6.94
CA ALA A 87 9.95 -0.45 -7.46
C ALA A 87 10.18 -0.69 -8.96
N ALA A 88 10.27 -1.96 -9.33
CA ALA A 88 10.43 -2.40 -10.69
C ALA A 88 9.26 -3.31 -11.08
N GLY A 89 9.02 -3.49 -12.38
CA GLY A 89 7.99 -4.38 -12.89
C GLY A 89 6.86 -3.67 -13.59
N THR A 90 5.71 -4.35 -13.65
CA THR A 90 4.51 -3.83 -14.31
C THR A 90 3.66 -3.04 -13.33
N GLU A 91 3.40 -1.78 -13.63
CA GLU A 91 2.48 -0.95 -12.86
C GLU A 91 1.04 -1.42 -13.10
N LEU A 92 0.31 -1.64 -12.01
CA LEU A 92 -1.11 -2.03 -12.03
C LEU A 92 -2.02 -0.84 -11.77
N PHE A 93 -1.60 0.05 -10.89
CA PHE A 93 -2.39 1.16 -10.41
C PHE A 93 -1.50 2.28 -9.88
N ARG A 94 -1.96 3.54 -10.04
CA ARG A 94 -1.33 4.74 -9.48
C ARG A 94 -2.40 5.72 -9.01
N THR A 95 -2.25 6.27 -7.81
CA THR A 95 -3.19 7.28 -7.28
C THR A 95 -3.10 8.63 -7.99
N GLY A 96 -2.01 8.88 -8.71
CA GLY A 96 -1.63 10.23 -9.09
C GLY A 96 -1.07 11.04 -7.90
N LEU A 97 -0.76 12.30 -8.15
CA LEU A 97 -0.20 13.19 -7.12
C LEU A 97 -1.29 13.66 -6.16
N ILE A 98 -1.12 13.35 -4.89
CA ILE A 98 -2.03 13.73 -3.81
C ILE A 98 -1.33 14.78 -2.95
N ALA A 99 -1.97 15.93 -2.74
CA ALA A 99 -1.46 16.92 -1.82
C ALA A 99 -1.36 16.34 -0.40
N LYS A 100 -0.27 16.63 0.31
CA LYS A 100 -0.04 16.16 1.68
C LYS A 100 -1.22 16.41 2.62
N ALA A 101 -1.86 17.56 2.50
CA ALA A 101 -3.03 17.95 3.29
C ALA A 101 -4.25 17.01 3.09
N LEU A 102 -4.28 16.23 2.01
CA LEU A 102 -5.33 15.26 1.70
C LEU A 102 -5.00 13.83 2.17
N LEU A 103 -3.93 13.67 2.95
CA LEU A 103 -3.47 12.41 3.52
C LEU A 103 -3.57 12.41 5.07
N PRO A 104 -4.73 12.71 5.67
CA PRO A 104 -4.90 12.58 7.11
C PRO A 104 -4.80 11.13 7.56
N ALA A 105 -4.49 10.89 8.82
CA ALA A 105 -4.57 9.56 9.42
C ALA A 105 -6.00 8.99 9.25
N GLY A 106 -6.09 7.71 8.94
CA GLY A 106 -7.34 7.02 8.59
C GLY A 106 -7.80 7.21 7.14
N LYS A 107 -7.08 8.00 6.31
CA LYS A 107 -7.37 8.09 4.88
C LYS A 107 -7.10 6.75 4.22
N ARG A 108 -8.09 6.26 3.47
CA ARG A 108 -8.01 4.99 2.75
C ARG A 108 -8.13 5.17 1.26
N PHE A 109 -7.36 4.37 0.55
CA PHE A 109 -7.49 4.14 -0.88
C PHE A 109 -7.86 2.67 -1.06
N ILE A 110 -8.99 2.42 -1.69
CA ILE A 110 -9.49 1.07 -1.97
C ILE A 110 -9.53 0.93 -3.48
N VAL A 111 -8.76 -0.01 -3.99
CA VAL A 111 -8.60 -0.22 -5.43
C VAL A 111 -8.94 -1.66 -5.75
N SER A 112 -9.89 -1.88 -6.65
CA SER A 112 -10.13 -3.21 -7.19
C SER A 112 -8.91 -3.61 -8.02
N LEU A 113 -8.32 -4.74 -7.70
CA LEU A 113 -7.27 -5.32 -8.52
C LEU A 113 -7.91 -5.87 -9.81
N PRO A 114 -7.43 -5.44 -10.98
CA PRO A 114 -7.98 -5.92 -12.25
C PRO A 114 -7.73 -7.42 -12.42
N GLU A 115 -8.60 -8.09 -13.15
CA GLU A 115 -8.31 -9.42 -13.65
C GLU A 115 -7.20 -9.32 -14.69
N ALA A 116 -6.05 -9.92 -14.42
CA ALA A 116 -4.86 -9.87 -15.28
C ALA A 116 -3.87 -10.95 -14.90
N ASP A 117 -2.93 -11.21 -15.80
CA ASP A 117 -1.77 -12.08 -15.53
C ASP A 117 -0.77 -11.32 -14.63
N TYR A 118 -0.76 -11.65 -13.36
CA TYR A 118 0.17 -11.09 -12.41
C TYR A 118 1.50 -11.83 -12.43
N ALA A 119 2.60 -11.09 -12.30
CA ALA A 119 3.88 -11.69 -11.99
C ALA A 119 3.87 -12.23 -10.56
N ARG A 120 4.94 -12.94 -10.17
CA ARG A 120 5.01 -13.69 -8.90
C ARG A 120 4.79 -12.82 -7.66
N TYR A 121 5.31 -11.61 -7.65
CA TYR A 121 5.28 -10.73 -6.47
C TYR A 121 4.42 -9.49 -6.71
N LEU A 122 3.60 -9.16 -5.72
CA LEU A 122 2.84 -7.91 -5.66
C LEU A 122 3.45 -7.02 -4.57
N MET A 123 3.58 -5.73 -4.85
CA MET A 123 4.14 -4.74 -3.93
C MET A 123 3.42 -3.40 -4.04
N VAL A 124 3.48 -2.62 -2.97
CA VAL A 124 3.08 -1.21 -2.95
C VAL A 124 4.33 -0.35 -2.87
N ALA A 125 4.34 0.70 -3.63
CA ALA A 125 5.42 1.67 -3.64
C ALA A 125 4.88 3.10 -3.61
N GLY A 126 5.73 4.03 -3.30
CA GLY A 126 5.37 5.43 -3.29
C GLY A 126 6.53 6.33 -3.64
N ALA A 127 6.18 7.56 -3.98
CA ALA A 127 7.16 8.61 -4.22
C ALA A 127 6.67 9.95 -3.70
N ALA A 128 7.59 10.62 -3.05
CA ALA A 128 7.46 12.02 -2.73
C ALA A 128 7.75 12.85 -3.98
N ASN A 129 6.81 13.63 -4.47
CA ASN A 129 7.12 14.61 -5.50
C ASN A 129 7.55 15.91 -4.83
N ALA A 130 8.83 16.08 -4.75
CA ALA A 130 9.47 17.30 -4.30
C ALA A 130 9.73 18.22 -5.48
N THR A 131 8.72 18.95 -5.93
CA THR A 131 8.99 20.15 -6.71
C THR A 131 9.64 21.15 -5.75
N GLY A 132 10.99 21.23 -5.79
CA GLY A 132 11.75 22.09 -4.89
C GLY A 132 12.54 21.38 -3.77
N GLY A 133 12.73 20.04 -3.84
CA GLY A 133 13.60 19.32 -2.89
C GLY A 133 12.96 18.98 -1.54
N GLY A 134 11.63 18.98 -1.46
CA GLY A 134 10.92 18.62 -0.23
C GLY A 134 11.10 17.14 0.13
N VAL A 135 11.21 16.85 1.41
CA VAL A 135 11.34 15.49 1.95
C VAL A 135 10.14 15.16 2.84
N ILE A 136 9.88 13.86 2.99
CA ILE A 136 9.05 13.34 4.07
C ILE A 136 9.97 13.04 5.25
N ASP A 137 9.62 13.55 6.42
CA ASP A 137 10.33 13.26 7.67
C ASP A 137 9.63 12.13 8.43
N THR A 138 8.30 12.07 8.36
CA THR A 138 7.47 11.04 8.98
C THR A 138 6.27 10.71 8.11
N GLY A 139 5.63 9.60 8.39
CA GLY A 139 4.41 9.14 7.75
C GLY A 139 4.44 7.64 7.60
N ASN A 140 3.34 6.97 7.94
CA ASN A 140 3.25 5.52 7.87
C ASN A 140 1.95 5.09 7.21
N ILE A 141 1.97 3.90 6.63
CA ILE A 141 0.78 3.27 6.05
C ILE A 141 0.65 1.81 6.47
N ASN A 142 -0.59 1.33 6.41
CA ASN A 142 -0.89 -0.08 6.26
C ASN A 142 -1.29 -0.34 4.80
N ALA A 143 -0.90 -1.49 4.26
CA ALA A 143 -1.35 -1.94 2.95
C ALA A 143 -1.56 -3.45 2.96
N PHE A 144 -2.71 -3.89 2.43
CA PHE A 144 -3.08 -5.31 2.43
C PHE A 144 -4.10 -5.61 1.34
N ILE A 145 -4.25 -6.90 1.01
CA ILE A 145 -5.25 -7.39 0.08
C ILE A 145 -6.43 -7.97 0.86
N THR A 146 -7.65 -7.72 0.39
CA THR A 146 -8.87 -8.29 0.96
C THR A 146 -9.91 -8.57 -0.11
N LYS A 147 -10.79 -9.55 0.15
CA LYS A 147 -11.98 -9.83 -0.67
C LYS A 147 -13.18 -8.98 -0.22
N ASP A 148 -13.25 -8.61 1.05
CA ASP A 148 -14.39 -7.91 1.62
C ASP A 148 -14.00 -6.50 2.06
N VAL A 149 -14.53 -5.52 1.35
CA VAL A 149 -14.38 -4.09 1.68
C VAL A 149 -15.64 -3.48 2.30
N THR A 150 -16.75 -4.22 2.34
CA THR A 150 -18.06 -3.68 2.77
C THR A 150 -18.15 -3.43 4.26
N ASN A 151 -17.40 -4.17 5.08
CA ASN A 151 -17.35 -4.03 6.54
C ASN A 151 -16.17 -3.20 7.04
N TRP A 152 -15.39 -2.61 6.14
CA TRP A 152 -14.28 -1.72 6.48
C TRP A 152 -14.73 -0.27 6.68
N THR A 153 -15.81 -0.08 7.41
CA THR A 153 -15.98 1.19 8.11
C THR A 153 -14.91 1.18 9.20
N GLY A 154 -13.89 2.04 9.04
CA GLY A 154 -12.90 2.21 10.08
C GLY A 154 -13.62 2.45 11.39
N THR A 155 -13.63 1.45 12.25
CA THR A 155 -13.72 1.74 13.66
C THR A 155 -12.48 2.58 13.92
N ALA A 156 -12.66 3.91 13.97
CA ALA A 156 -11.69 4.75 14.63
C ALA A 156 -11.34 3.98 15.91
N ASP A 157 -10.04 3.75 16.07
CA ASP A 157 -9.55 3.15 17.31
C ASP A 157 -10.29 3.90 18.42
N ARG A 158 -11.22 3.22 19.07
CA ARG A 158 -12.01 3.87 20.12
C ARG A 158 -11.01 4.18 21.19
N VAL A 159 -10.53 5.40 21.18
CA VAL A 159 -10.00 6.00 22.39
C VAL A 159 -11.08 5.72 23.44
N PRO A 160 -10.80 4.87 24.45
CA PRO A 160 -11.79 4.59 25.46
C PRO A 160 -12.28 5.95 25.95
N ALA A 161 -13.58 6.17 25.87
CA ALA A 161 -14.17 7.38 26.39
C ALA A 161 -13.63 7.50 27.81
N THR A 162 -12.86 8.55 28.06
CA THR A 162 -12.44 8.89 29.43
C THR A 162 -13.71 8.92 30.25
N ASP A 163 -13.80 7.97 31.18
CA ASP A 163 -14.92 7.85 32.10
C ASP A 163 -15.19 9.25 32.71
N PRO A 164 -16.38 9.85 32.53
CA PRO A 164 -16.66 11.18 33.07
C PRO A 164 -16.99 11.17 34.58
N THR A 165 -16.59 10.13 35.30
CA THR A 165 -16.80 10.04 36.73
C THR A 165 -15.50 10.19 37.50
N THR A 166 -15.01 11.41 37.65
CA THR A 166 -14.39 11.95 38.87
C THR A 166 -14.56 13.45 38.90
#